data_000f930a28e87b0f497be128e2313fd4
#
_entry.id   000f930a28e87b0f497be128e2313fd4
#
_cell.length_a   1.000
_cell.length_b   1.000
_cell.length_c   1.000
_cell.angle_alpha   90.00
_cell.angle_beta   90.00
_cell.angle_gamma   90.00
#
_symmetry.space_group_name_H-M   'P 1'
#
loop_
_entity.id
_entity.type
_entity.pdbx_description
1 polymer ?
#
loop_
_entity_poly.entity_id
_entity_poly.type
_entity_poly.pdbx_seq_one_letter_code
_entity_poly.pdbx_strand_id
1 'polypeptide(L)'
;MNEADLRDQVKAMIVQCARLKIQPSELKDDWPLFDKEKGLGLDSIDVLEIVVNIEKTFGVQIPDRETGEKVLQSVNSIVEHLKSSGAKT
;
A
#
# COMPACT_ATOMS: atom_id res chain seq x y z
N MET A 1 13.48 -7.17 8.90
CA MET A 1 13.43 -6.02 7.96
C MET A 1 13.03 -4.77 8.74
N ASN A 2 13.72 -3.66 8.53
CA ASN A 2 13.40 -2.44 9.25
C ASN A 2 12.25 -1.67 8.57
N GLU A 3 11.79 -0.60 9.22
CA GLU A 3 10.67 0.16 8.71
C GLU A 3 10.95 0.79 7.34
N ALA A 4 12.18 1.25 7.10
CA ALA A 4 12.55 1.84 5.82
C ALA A 4 12.45 0.83 4.69
N ASP A 5 12.90 -0.39 4.92
CA ASP A 5 12.78 -1.47 3.93
C ASP A 5 11.33 -1.82 3.67
N LEU A 6 10.51 -1.85 4.72
CA LEU A 6 9.09 -2.12 4.60
C LEU A 6 8.40 -1.05 3.76
N ARG A 7 8.72 0.22 4.01
CA ARG A 7 8.17 1.33 3.22
C ARG A 7 8.58 1.22 1.75
N ASP A 8 9.83 0.90 1.50
CA ASP A 8 10.32 0.75 0.12
C ASP A 8 9.59 -0.38 -0.60
N GLN A 9 9.35 -1.50 0.07
CA GLN A 9 8.60 -2.61 -0.53
C GLN A 9 7.16 -2.23 -0.81
N VAL A 10 6.51 -1.53 0.11
CA VAL A 10 5.13 -1.08 -0.08
C VAL A 10 5.05 -0.12 -1.27
N LYS A 11 5.96 0.83 -1.35
CA LYS A 11 5.99 1.78 -2.46
C LYS A 11 6.21 1.10 -3.80
N ALA A 12 7.15 0.16 -3.86
CA ALA A 12 7.40 -0.61 -5.09
C ALA A 12 6.18 -1.41 -5.49
N MET A 13 5.49 -2.01 -4.52
CA MET A 13 4.29 -2.77 -4.76
C MET A 13 3.17 -1.90 -5.35
N ILE A 14 2.95 -0.72 -4.77
CA ILE A 14 1.93 0.21 -5.25
C ILE A 14 2.22 0.66 -6.67
N VAL A 15 3.46 1.06 -6.93
CA VAL A 15 3.86 1.50 -8.28
C VAL A 15 3.62 0.39 -9.30
N GLN A 16 3.97 -0.83 -8.96
CA GLN A 16 3.81 -1.96 -9.86
C GLN A 16 2.34 -2.33 -10.07
N CYS A 17 1.57 -2.40 -9.00
CA CYS A 17 0.16 -2.81 -9.07
C CYS A 17 -0.70 -1.77 -9.79
N ALA A 18 -0.45 -0.50 -9.53
CA ALA A 18 -1.20 0.59 -10.13
C ALA A 18 -0.61 1.03 -11.47
N ARG A 19 0.47 0.42 -11.89
CA ARG A 19 1.15 0.71 -13.17
C ARG A 19 1.50 2.19 -13.29
N LEU A 20 2.03 2.74 -12.22
CA LEU A 20 2.42 4.15 -12.18
C LEU A 20 3.68 4.39 -12.97
N LYS A 21 3.79 5.59 -13.55
CA LYS A 21 4.97 5.97 -14.34
C LYS A 21 6.02 6.70 -13.52
N ILE A 22 5.98 6.55 -12.20
CA ILE A 22 6.94 7.17 -11.30
C ILE A 22 7.79 6.10 -10.64
N GLN A 23 8.93 6.51 -10.09
CA GLN A 23 9.77 5.62 -9.31
C GLN A 23 9.17 5.46 -7.90
N PRO A 24 9.38 4.31 -7.25
CA PRO A 24 8.91 4.14 -5.87
C PRO A 24 9.42 5.25 -4.94
N SER A 25 10.64 5.74 -5.14
CA SER A 25 11.21 6.80 -4.33
C SER A 25 10.50 8.14 -4.48
N GLU A 26 9.75 8.32 -5.56
CA GLU A 26 8.97 9.55 -5.78
C GLU A 26 7.63 9.54 -5.06
N LEU A 27 7.18 8.36 -4.65
CA LEU A 27 5.91 8.20 -3.95
C LEU A 27 6.06 8.65 -2.51
N LYS A 28 5.30 9.66 -2.13
CA LYS A 28 5.36 10.19 -0.76
C LYS A 28 4.53 9.36 0.19
N ASP A 29 5.00 9.26 1.43
CA ASP A 29 4.39 8.40 2.45
C ASP A 29 2.99 8.85 2.86
N ASP A 30 2.71 10.14 2.75
CA ASP A 30 1.45 10.72 3.20
C ASP A 30 0.47 11.06 2.08
N TRP A 31 0.79 10.71 0.83
CA TRP A 31 -0.12 10.97 -0.28
C TRP A 31 -1.40 10.14 -0.11
N PRO A 32 -2.58 10.78 -0.25
CA PRO A 32 -3.84 10.05 -0.26
C PRO A 32 -3.97 9.25 -1.55
N LEU A 33 -3.94 7.93 -1.42
CA LEU A 33 -3.85 7.05 -2.59
C LEU A 33 -5.07 7.12 -3.51
N PHE A 34 -6.24 7.45 -2.96
CA PHE A 34 -7.48 7.52 -3.73
C PHE A 34 -7.79 8.90 -4.29
N ASP A 35 -7.09 9.93 -3.86
CA ASP A 35 -7.36 11.29 -4.30
C ASP A 35 -6.71 11.54 -5.66
N LYS A 36 -7.52 11.91 -6.64
CA LYS A 36 -7.03 12.14 -7.99
C LYS A 36 -6.22 13.41 -8.14
N GLU A 37 -6.45 14.39 -7.28
CA GLU A 37 -5.74 15.66 -7.35
C GLU A 37 -4.46 15.68 -6.53
N LYS A 38 -4.50 15.14 -5.32
CA LYS A 38 -3.39 15.21 -4.37
C LYS A 38 -2.61 13.90 -4.25
N GLY A 39 -3.10 12.83 -4.83
CA GLY A 39 -2.48 11.53 -4.71
C GLY A 39 -2.47 10.77 -6.02
N LEU A 40 -2.64 9.46 -5.94
CA LEU A 40 -2.49 8.57 -7.10
C LEU A 40 -3.79 8.30 -7.85
N GLY A 41 -4.92 8.61 -7.25
CA GLY A 41 -6.22 8.38 -7.87
C GLY A 41 -6.54 6.91 -8.09
N LEU A 42 -6.16 6.05 -7.17
CA LEU A 42 -6.40 4.62 -7.28
C LEU A 42 -7.88 4.31 -7.26
N ASP A 43 -8.29 3.30 -8.02
CA ASP A 43 -9.68 2.84 -8.05
C ASP A 43 -9.83 1.51 -7.31
N SER A 44 -11.05 0.95 -7.33
CA SER A 44 -11.36 -0.29 -6.63
C SER A 44 -10.54 -1.48 -7.13
N ILE A 45 -10.23 -1.50 -8.42
CA ILE A 45 -9.45 -2.59 -9.01
C ILE A 45 -8.01 -2.54 -8.49
N ASP A 46 -7.43 -1.35 -8.46
CA ASP A 46 -6.08 -1.15 -7.93
C ASP A 46 -6.00 -1.56 -6.47
N VAL A 47 -7.02 -1.17 -5.68
CA VAL A 47 -7.10 -1.55 -4.27
C VAL A 47 -7.10 -3.06 -4.11
N LEU A 48 -7.92 -3.75 -4.91
CA LEU A 48 -8.01 -5.20 -4.82
C LEU A 48 -6.67 -5.87 -5.13
N GLU A 49 -5.98 -5.40 -6.17
CA GLU A 49 -4.68 -5.95 -6.53
C GLU A 49 -3.64 -5.73 -5.43
N ILE A 50 -3.63 -4.54 -4.85
CA ILE A 50 -2.70 -4.22 -3.77
C ILE A 50 -2.99 -5.07 -2.54
N VAL A 51 -4.27 -5.24 -2.19
CA VAL A 51 -4.67 -6.09 -1.06
C VAL A 51 -4.17 -7.51 -1.25
N VAL A 52 -4.39 -8.10 -2.43
CA VAL A 52 -3.94 -9.45 -2.73
C VAL A 52 -2.41 -9.56 -2.61
N ASN A 53 -1.69 -8.58 -3.12
CA ASN A 53 -0.23 -8.58 -3.03
C ASN A 53 0.27 -8.44 -1.60
N ILE A 54 -0.39 -7.62 -0.78
CA ILE A 54 -0.04 -7.49 0.64
C ILE A 54 -0.21 -8.84 1.34
N GLU A 55 -1.33 -9.50 1.10
CA GLU A 55 -1.58 -10.81 1.71
C GLU A 55 -0.53 -11.84 1.31
N LYS A 56 -0.16 -11.88 0.04
CA LYS A 56 0.84 -12.83 -0.46
C LYS A 56 2.25 -12.50 0.00
N THR A 57 2.60 -11.23 -0.02
CA THR A 57 3.99 -10.82 0.26
C THR A 57 4.29 -10.81 1.75
N PHE A 58 3.37 -10.32 2.55
CA PHE A 58 3.60 -10.11 3.99
C PHE A 58 2.87 -11.12 4.87
N GLY A 59 1.99 -11.93 4.30
CA GLY A 59 1.21 -12.89 5.07
C GLY A 59 0.18 -12.24 5.98
N VAL A 60 -0.18 -11.00 5.72
CA VAL A 60 -1.17 -10.25 6.49
C VAL A 60 -2.50 -10.31 5.77
N GLN A 61 -3.55 -10.70 6.47
CA GLN A 61 -4.88 -10.78 5.89
C GLN A 61 -5.64 -9.47 6.08
N ILE A 62 -6.34 -9.07 5.04
CA ILE A 62 -7.25 -7.93 5.07
C ILE A 62 -8.65 -8.51 4.88
N PRO A 63 -9.48 -8.55 5.94
CA PRO A 63 -10.69 -9.38 5.95
C PRO A 63 -11.80 -8.90 5.01
N ASP A 64 -11.87 -7.60 4.74
CA ASP A 64 -12.93 -7.07 3.89
C ASP A 64 -12.46 -5.82 3.15
N ARG A 65 -13.32 -5.37 2.22
CA ARG A 65 -13.02 -4.21 1.40
C ARG A 65 -12.95 -2.92 2.21
N GLU A 66 -13.82 -2.78 3.20
CA GLU A 66 -13.84 -1.59 4.04
C GLU A 66 -12.53 -1.44 4.80
N THR A 67 -12.03 -2.53 5.38
CA THR A 67 -10.73 -2.52 6.04
C THR A 67 -9.63 -2.20 5.05
N GLY A 68 -9.69 -2.77 3.85
CA GLY A 68 -8.72 -2.49 2.80
C GLY A 68 -8.67 -1.03 2.43
N GLU A 69 -9.82 -0.39 2.29
CA GLU A 69 -9.87 1.03 1.97
C GLU A 69 -9.24 1.89 3.07
N LYS A 70 -9.45 1.52 4.32
CA LYS A 70 -8.82 2.24 5.44
C LYS A 70 -7.31 2.04 5.48
N VAL A 71 -6.86 0.82 5.25
CA VAL A 71 -5.43 0.48 5.24
C VAL A 71 -4.72 1.20 4.09
N LEU A 72 -5.37 1.29 2.95
CA LEU A 72 -4.77 1.81 1.73
C LEU A 72 -4.95 3.31 1.53
N GLN A 73 -5.20 4.06 2.59
CA GLN A 73 -5.32 5.52 2.48
C GLN A 73 -4.00 6.19 2.11
N SER A 74 -2.90 5.65 2.62
CA SER A 74 -1.56 6.18 2.32
C SER A 74 -0.52 5.09 2.59
N VAL A 75 0.72 5.34 2.18
CA VAL A 75 1.83 4.43 2.52
C VAL A 75 1.96 4.32 4.03
N ASN A 76 1.84 5.43 4.75
CA ASN A 76 1.91 5.42 6.21
C ASN A 76 0.87 4.48 6.83
N SER A 77 -0.37 4.53 6.38
CA SER A 77 -1.42 3.67 6.93
C SER A 77 -1.18 2.20 6.61
N ILE A 78 -0.65 1.89 5.44
CA ILE A 78 -0.30 0.52 5.07
C ILE A 78 0.81 0.00 5.98
N VAL A 79 1.88 0.79 6.15
CA VAL A 79 3.01 0.38 6.98
C VAL A 79 2.58 0.16 8.43
N GLU A 80 1.75 1.05 8.97
CA GLU A 80 1.24 0.90 10.33
C GLU A 80 0.41 -0.37 10.49
N HIS A 81 -0.45 -0.67 9.52
CA HIS A 81 -1.24 -1.90 9.55
C HIS A 81 -0.34 -3.13 9.52
N LEU A 82 0.67 -3.13 8.67
CA LEU A 82 1.60 -4.25 8.57
C LEU A 82 2.37 -4.46 9.87
N LYS A 83 2.82 -3.40 10.48
CA LYS A 83 3.54 -3.48 11.78
C LYS A 83 2.63 -4.00 12.87
N SER A 84 1.39 -3.52 12.93
CA SER A 84 0.42 -3.96 13.94
C SER A 84 -0.01 -5.40 13.76
N SER A 85 -0.03 -5.88 12.53
CA SER A 85 -0.47 -7.24 12.20
C SER A 85 0.64 -8.27 12.25
N GLY A 86 1.86 -7.86 12.61
CA GLY A 86 3.00 -8.76 12.70
C GLY A 86 3.45 -9.26 11.34
N ALA A 87 3.52 -8.37 10.36
CA ALA A 87 3.94 -8.73 9.02
C ALA A 87 5.32 -9.40 9.03
N LYS A 88 5.48 -10.37 8.16
CA LYS A 88 6.78 -11.04 7.98
C LYS A 88 7.69 -10.12 7.18
N THR A 89 8.70 -9.64 7.80
CA THR A 89 9.68 -8.76 7.17
C THR A 89 11.08 -9.32 7.27
#